data_473342129e94e869b6be2f7314115493
#
_entry.id   473342129e94e869b6be2f7314115493
#
_cell.length_a   1.000
_cell.length_b   1.000
_cell.length_c   1.000
_cell.angle_alpha   90.00
_cell.angle_beta   90.00
_cell.angle_gamma   90.00
#
_symmetry.space_group_name_H-M   'P 1'
#
loop_
_entity.id
_entity.type
_entity.pdbx_description
1 polymer ?
#
loop_
_entity_poly.entity_id
_entity_poly.type
_entity_poly.pdbx_seq_one_letter_code
_entity_poly.pdbx_strand_id
1 'polypeptide(L)'
;MGPGRFAPARLAWALLAVLAALAPLGPAWAQQARPAPAQPSPLPVPDTLELNKLVWSTMAAIDHANLAGNYSVLRDLAAPNFQILNDSAKLASIFASLRASGIDLSNALLLAPTFSAPPRLPQRDILELHGYFGLRPTAIGFELFYQWVVGRWRLVGVSIQPANLAAIQPGPPPVAPPPVAPKSPAPAPPKPKRN
;
A
#
# COMPACT_ATOMS: atom_id res chain seq x y z
N MET A 1 -34.74 -67.54 17.29
CA MET A 1 -35.32 -68.39 16.29
C MET A 1 -34.76 -67.97 14.93
N GLY A 2 -33.77 -68.73 14.48
CA GLY A 2 -33.34 -68.76 13.08
C GLY A 2 -34.22 -69.68 12.26
N PRO A 3 -33.81 -70.18 11.10
CA PRO A 3 -32.74 -69.87 10.16
C PRO A 3 -33.23 -69.96 8.69
N GLY A 4 -32.32 -69.84 7.74
CA GLY A 4 -32.49 -70.41 6.40
C GLY A 4 -31.86 -69.50 5.32
N ARG A 5 -30.64 -69.65 5.05
CA ARG A 5 -29.84 -70.43 4.08
C ARG A 5 -30.64 -70.89 2.86
N PHE A 6 -30.18 -70.39 1.66
CA PHE A 6 -29.76 -71.20 0.52
C PHE A 6 -29.33 -70.32 -0.67
N ALA A 7 -28.07 -70.43 -1.03
CA ALA A 7 -27.60 -70.33 -2.40
C ALA A 7 -27.79 -71.74 -3.00
N PRO A 8 -27.72 -71.98 -4.32
CA PRO A 8 -26.59 -71.71 -5.19
C PRO A 8 -26.88 -71.55 -6.69
N ALA A 9 -25.86 -71.07 -7.37
CA ALA A 9 -25.27 -71.76 -8.54
C ALA A 9 -25.78 -71.47 -9.97
N ARG A 10 -24.91 -70.95 -10.73
CA ARG A 10 -24.27 -71.45 -11.96
C ARG A 10 -24.90 -71.16 -13.32
N LEU A 11 -24.02 -70.71 -14.16
CA LEU A 11 -23.61 -71.06 -15.53
C LEU A 11 -24.13 -70.03 -16.62
N ALA A 12 -23.14 -69.27 -17.02
CA ALA A 12 -22.55 -69.29 -18.36
C ALA A 12 -23.54 -69.24 -19.53
N TRP A 13 -23.34 -68.20 -20.35
CA TRP A 13 -23.21 -68.35 -21.80
C TRP A 13 -22.62 -67.07 -22.39
N ALA A 14 -21.46 -67.23 -22.96
CA ALA A 14 -20.79 -66.26 -23.80
C ALA A 14 -21.55 -66.13 -25.12
N LEU A 15 -21.80 -64.91 -25.54
CA LEU A 15 -22.04 -64.63 -26.96
C LEU A 15 -21.47 -63.29 -27.29
N LEU A 16 -20.43 -63.34 -28.13
CA LEU A 16 -19.85 -62.23 -28.86
C LEU A 16 -20.92 -61.48 -29.65
N ALA A 17 -21.05 -60.19 -29.42
CA ALA A 17 -21.62 -59.28 -30.38
C ALA A 17 -20.67 -58.07 -30.49
N VAL A 18 -19.81 -58.12 -31.51
CA VAL A 18 -19.05 -56.98 -32.02
C VAL A 18 -20.06 -56.05 -32.67
N LEU A 19 -20.49 -55.04 -31.99
CA LEU A 19 -21.21 -53.92 -32.58
C LEU A 19 -20.23 -52.74 -32.69
N ALA A 20 -19.74 -52.50 -33.91
CA ALA A 20 -19.00 -51.31 -34.27
C ALA A 20 -19.91 -50.10 -34.09
N ALA A 21 -19.77 -49.38 -32.99
CA ALA A 21 -20.41 -48.13 -32.80
C ALA A 21 -19.64 -47.06 -33.59
N LEU A 22 -20.14 -46.67 -34.76
CA LEU A 22 -19.80 -45.41 -35.39
C LEU A 22 -20.27 -44.30 -34.46
N ALA A 23 -19.33 -43.73 -33.69
CA ALA A 23 -19.57 -42.49 -32.98
C ALA A 23 -19.63 -41.37 -34.03
N PRO A 24 -20.69 -40.55 -34.07
CA PRO A 24 -20.68 -39.36 -34.90
C PRO A 24 -19.62 -38.41 -34.31
N LEU A 25 -18.63 -38.05 -35.15
CA LEU A 25 -17.76 -36.90 -34.92
C LEU A 25 -18.63 -35.64 -34.94
N GLY A 26 -19.22 -35.32 -33.79
CA GLY A 26 -19.87 -34.02 -33.60
C GLY A 26 -18.82 -32.91 -33.76
N PRO A 27 -19.17 -31.81 -34.44
CA PRO A 27 -18.25 -30.69 -34.56
C PRO A 27 -17.86 -30.25 -33.12
N ALA A 28 -16.58 -30.33 -32.80
CA ALA A 28 -16.01 -29.72 -31.61
C ALA A 28 -16.23 -28.19 -31.74
N TRP A 29 -17.35 -27.73 -31.19
CA TRP A 29 -17.56 -26.31 -30.99
C TRP A 29 -16.38 -25.87 -30.12
N ALA A 30 -15.41 -25.23 -30.77
CA ALA A 30 -14.34 -24.56 -30.07
C ALA A 30 -15.01 -23.64 -29.06
N GLN A 31 -14.98 -24.04 -27.81
CA GLN A 31 -15.39 -23.22 -26.69
C GLN A 31 -14.41 -22.03 -26.68
N GLN A 32 -14.77 -20.98 -27.42
CA GLN A 32 -14.06 -19.71 -27.36
C GLN A 32 -14.02 -19.34 -25.88
N ALA A 33 -12.83 -19.49 -25.29
CA ALA A 33 -12.59 -19.07 -23.93
C ALA A 33 -13.07 -17.62 -23.83
N ARG A 34 -14.18 -17.44 -23.11
CA ARG A 34 -14.72 -16.11 -22.83
C ARG A 34 -13.56 -15.31 -22.25
N PRO A 35 -13.15 -14.16 -22.84
CA PRO A 35 -12.10 -13.36 -22.27
C PRO A 35 -12.41 -13.15 -20.78
N ALA A 36 -11.48 -13.51 -19.91
CA ALA A 36 -11.64 -13.21 -18.49
C ALA A 36 -11.94 -11.72 -18.37
N PRO A 37 -12.92 -11.31 -17.53
CA PRO A 37 -13.20 -9.89 -17.33
C PRO A 37 -11.88 -9.19 -17.04
N ALA A 38 -11.52 -8.19 -17.85
CA ALA A 38 -10.32 -7.42 -17.66
C ALA A 38 -10.34 -6.89 -16.22
N GLN A 39 -9.37 -7.30 -15.42
CA GLN A 39 -9.25 -6.76 -14.06
C GLN A 39 -9.01 -5.26 -14.22
N PRO A 40 -9.83 -4.40 -13.55
CA PRO A 40 -9.62 -2.97 -13.64
C PRO A 40 -8.16 -2.66 -13.22
N SER A 41 -7.47 -1.89 -14.05
CA SER A 41 -6.11 -1.46 -13.77
C SER A 41 -6.06 -0.76 -12.40
N PRO A 42 -5.01 -0.97 -11.60
CA PRO A 42 -4.85 -0.23 -10.36
C PRO A 42 -4.85 1.27 -10.67
N LEU A 43 -5.45 2.08 -9.79
CA LEU A 43 -5.37 3.53 -9.91
C LEU A 43 -3.90 3.95 -9.89
N PRO A 44 -3.49 4.89 -10.74
CA PRO A 44 -2.14 5.43 -10.66
C PRO A 44 -1.98 6.21 -9.34
N VAL A 45 -0.79 6.15 -8.74
CA VAL A 45 -0.43 7.05 -7.64
C VAL A 45 -0.54 8.48 -8.16
N PRO A 46 -1.20 9.41 -7.43
CA PRO A 46 -1.33 10.79 -7.84
C PRO A 46 0.03 11.48 -8.03
N ASP A 47 0.07 12.52 -8.84
CA ASP A 47 1.28 13.32 -9.00
C ASP A 47 1.60 14.13 -7.72
N THR A 48 2.79 14.72 -7.67
CA THR A 48 3.27 15.47 -6.50
C THR A 48 2.33 16.64 -6.13
N LEU A 49 1.74 17.32 -7.11
CA LEU A 49 0.83 18.42 -6.84
C LEU A 49 -0.44 17.94 -6.17
N GLU A 50 -1.02 16.87 -6.66
CA GLU A 50 -2.23 16.28 -6.09
C GLU A 50 -1.98 15.70 -4.69
N LEU A 51 -0.83 15.03 -4.49
CA LEU A 51 -0.41 14.56 -3.17
C LEU A 51 -0.30 15.72 -2.16
N ASN A 52 0.36 16.80 -2.55
CA ASN A 52 0.49 17.98 -1.70
C ASN A 52 -0.86 18.61 -1.36
N LYS A 53 -1.79 18.71 -2.33
CA LYS A 53 -3.16 19.20 -2.08
C LYS A 53 -3.90 18.34 -1.07
N LEU A 54 -3.80 17.01 -1.18
CA LEU A 54 -4.42 16.11 -0.23
C LEU A 54 -3.90 16.32 1.20
N VAL A 55 -2.58 16.41 1.35
CA VAL A 55 -1.95 16.65 2.66
C VAL A 55 -2.35 18.01 3.22
N TRP A 56 -2.20 19.10 2.45
CA TRP A 56 -2.56 20.44 2.93
C TRP A 56 -4.04 20.59 3.24
N SER A 57 -4.92 20.04 2.39
CA SER A 57 -6.37 20.09 2.66
C SER A 57 -6.73 19.39 3.97
N THR A 58 -6.10 18.25 4.24
CA THR A 58 -6.30 17.51 5.49
C THR A 58 -5.76 18.30 6.69
N MET A 59 -4.55 18.86 6.59
CA MET A 59 -3.96 19.68 7.67
C MET A 59 -4.82 20.91 7.97
N ALA A 60 -5.26 21.63 6.95
CA ALA A 60 -6.14 22.78 7.12
C ALA A 60 -7.48 22.42 7.78
N ALA A 61 -8.09 21.29 7.36
CA ALA A 61 -9.35 20.86 7.95
C ALA A 61 -9.20 20.49 9.43
N ILE A 62 -8.06 19.88 9.82
CA ILE A 62 -7.79 19.54 11.22
C ILE A 62 -7.44 20.79 12.04
N ASP A 63 -6.64 21.70 11.50
CA ASP A 63 -6.30 22.95 12.14
C ASP A 63 -7.55 23.76 12.46
N HIS A 64 -8.38 24.00 11.47
CA HIS A 64 -9.65 24.72 11.65
C HIS A 64 -10.61 24.03 12.61
N ALA A 65 -10.66 22.70 12.57
CA ALA A 65 -11.46 21.91 13.48
C ALA A 65 -10.96 22.02 14.93
N ASN A 66 -9.65 22.00 15.12
CA ASN A 66 -9.02 22.20 16.44
C ASN A 66 -9.29 23.60 17.01
N LEU A 67 -9.19 24.63 16.18
CA LEU A 67 -9.43 26.02 16.56
C LEU A 67 -10.90 26.28 16.88
N ALA A 68 -11.81 25.78 16.05
CA ALA A 68 -13.26 26.00 16.19
C ALA A 68 -13.95 25.02 17.15
N GLY A 69 -13.31 23.91 17.52
CA GLY A 69 -13.95 22.79 18.23
C GLY A 69 -14.99 22.05 17.37
N ASN A 70 -15.04 22.32 16.06
CA ASN A 70 -16.03 21.77 15.13
C ASN A 70 -15.38 20.89 14.06
N TYR A 71 -15.58 19.58 14.16
CA TYR A 71 -15.00 18.57 13.27
C TYR A 71 -15.94 18.15 12.13
N SER A 72 -17.06 18.84 11.91
CA SER A 72 -18.04 18.46 10.88
C SER A 72 -17.43 18.48 9.48
N VAL A 73 -16.67 19.54 9.14
CA VAL A 73 -16.05 19.66 7.82
C VAL A 73 -15.03 18.55 7.56
N LEU A 74 -14.16 18.26 8.53
CA LEU A 74 -13.20 17.15 8.42
C LEU A 74 -13.92 15.82 8.19
N ARG A 75 -14.98 15.57 8.95
CA ARG A 75 -15.82 14.37 8.82
C ARG A 75 -16.47 14.30 7.43
N ASP A 76 -17.07 15.37 6.96
CA ASP A 76 -17.87 15.37 5.72
C ASP A 76 -17.00 15.31 4.47
N LEU A 77 -15.75 15.77 4.53
CA LEU A 77 -14.75 15.59 3.48
C LEU A 77 -14.19 14.17 3.42
N ALA A 78 -14.28 13.40 4.49
CA ALA A 78 -13.72 12.06 4.59
C ALA A 78 -14.54 11.00 3.83
N ALA A 79 -13.99 9.78 3.73
CA ALA A 79 -14.64 8.64 3.10
C ALA A 79 -15.88 8.18 3.91
N PRO A 80 -16.88 7.55 3.28
CA PRO A 80 -18.13 7.16 3.95
C PRO A 80 -17.91 6.31 5.21
N ASN A 81 -16.98 5.36 5.15
CA ASN A 81 -16.67 4.52 6.32
C ASN A 81 -16.10 5.34 7.49
N PHE A 82 -15.25 6.31 7.20
CA PHE A 82 -14.73 7.21 8.23
C PHE A 82 -15.85 8.03 8.87
N GLN A 83 -16.80 8.52 8.08
CA GLN A 83 -17.95 9.29 8.56
C GLN A 83 -18.87 8.48 9.48
N ILE A 84 -19.08 7.21 9.14
CA ILE A 84 -19.92 6.29 9.96
C ILE A 84 -19.25 5.99 11.29
N LEU A 85 -17.94 5.78 11.28
CA LEU A 85 -17.16 5.39 12.46
C LEU A 85 -16.81 6.56 13.38
N ASN A 86 -16.87 7.80 12.87
CA ASN A 86 -16.39 8.98 13.59
C ASN A 86 -17.40 10.12 13.47
N ASP A 87 -18.16 10.35 14.52
CA ASP A 87 -18.92 11.58 14.68
C ASP A 87 -18.02 12.74 15.13
N SER A 88 -18.55 13.95 15.15
CA SER A 88 -17.78 15.15 15.54
C SER A 88 -17.27 15.09 16.98
N ALA A 89 -18.01 14.49 17.89
CA ALA A 89 -17.62 14.38 19.30
C ALA A 89 -16.46 13.39 19.45
N LYS A 90 -16.53 12.26 18.76
CA LYS A 90 -15.45 11.28 18.72
C LYS A 90 -14.17 11.85 18.12
N LEU A 91 -14.28 12.60 17.02
CA LEU A 91 -13.14 13.30 16.42
C LEU A 91 -12.55 14.33 17.40
N ALA A 92 -13.37 15.08 18.11
CA ALA A 92 -12.89 15.99 19.13
C ALA A 92 -12.10 15.27 20.23
N SER A 93 -12.50 14.07 20.62
CA SER A 93 -11.76 13.23 21.59
C SER A 93 -10.45 12.69 20.98
N ILE A 94 -10.46 12.21 19.74
CA ILE A 94 -9.27 11.71 19.04
C ILE A 94 -8.18 12.78 18.96
N PHE A 95 -8.55 14.01 18.61
CA PHE A 95 -7.61 15.12 18.47
C PHE A 95 -7.33 15.89 19.78
N ALA A 96 -7.85 15.43 20.92
CA ALA A 96 -7.63 16.11 22.21
C ALA A 96 -6.14 16.18 22.58
N SER A 97 -5.38 15.10 22.40
CA SER A 97 -3.95 15.06 22.67
C SER A 97 -3.16 15.97 21.75
N LEU A 98 -3.53 16.07 20.47
CA LEU A 98 -2.92 16.98 19.52
C LEU A 98 -3.14 18.44 19.92
N ARG A 99 -4.36 18.81 20.32
CA ARG A 99 -4.63 20.14 20.86
C ARG A 99 -3.83 20.45 22.13
N ALA A 100 -3.75 19.45 23.05
CA ALA A 100 -2.99 19.59 24.29
C ALA A 100 -1.48 19.71 24.08
N SER A 101 -0.94 19.21 22.97
CA SER A 101 0.49 19.32 22.63
C SER A 101 0.95 20.73 22.30
N GLY A 102 0.01 21.66 22.04
CA GLY A 102 0.32 23.03 21.66
C GLY A 102 0.97 23.17 20.27
N ILE A 103 0.91 22.13 19.44
CA ILE A 103 1.42 22.17 18.06
C ILE A 103 0.49 23.06 17.23
N ASP A 104 1.09 24.08 16.63
CA ASP A 104 0.41 24.97 15.68
C ASP A 104 0.45 24.33 14.27
N LEU A 105 -0.68 23.76 13.86
CA LEU A 105 -0.80 23.13 12.53
C LEU A 105 -0.86 24.15 11.39
N SER A 106 -1.18 25.41 11.67
CA SER A 106 -1.20 26.46 10.64
C SER A 106 0.17 26.65 10.00
N ASN A 107 1.25 26.44 10.77
CA ASN A 107 2.61 26.48 10.27
C ASN A 107 2.91 25.40 9.23
N ALA A 108 2.22 24.27 9.27
CA ALA A 108 2.35 23.21 8.26
C ALA A 108 1.88 23.69 6.88
N LEU A 109 0.93 24.62 6.84
CA LEU A 109 0.38 25.17 5.58
C LEU A 109 1.38 26.07 4.84
N LEU A 110 2.42 26.55 5.52
CA LEU A 110 3.47 27.42 4.96
C LEU A 110 4.62 26.63 4.32
N LEU A 111 4.66 25.31 4.50
CA LEU A 111 5.75 24.46 4.05
C LEU A 111 5.25 23.38 3.11
N ALA A 112 6.09 22.94 2.17
CA ALA A 112 5.83 21.72 1.42
C ALA A 112 6.00 20.50 2.34
N PRO A 113 5.10 19.51 2.28
CA PRO A 113 5.30 18.25 3.00
C PRO A 113 6.51 17.51 2.44
N THR A 114 7.28 16.89 3.33
CA THR A 114 8.37 15.98 2.96
C THR A 114 7.89 14.56 3.19
N PHE A 115 7.86 13.73 2.13
CA PHE A 115 7.47 12.33 2.24
C PHE A 115 8.67 11.52 2.75
N SER A 116 8.49 10.80 3.85
CA SER A 116 9.51 9.91 4.44
C SER A 116 9.60 8.56 3.75
N ALA A 117 8.55 8.18 3.03
CA ALA A 117 8.48 7.00 2.18
C ALA A 117 7.75 7.33 0.87
N PRO A 118 8.04 6.63 -0.24
CA PRO A 118 7.27 6.79 -1.46
C PRO A 118 5.78 6.53 -1.22
N PRO A 119 4.87 7.37 -1.78
CA PRO A 119 3.44 7.10 -1.77
C PRO A 119 3.14 5.72 -2.35
N ARG A 120 2.24 4.97 -1.75
CA ARG A 120 1.92 3.61 -2.19
C ARG A 120 0.44 3.30 -2.11
N LEU A 121 0.02 2.29 -2.87
CA LEU A 121 -1.35 1.78 -2.89
C LEU A 121 -1.34 0.37 -2.27
N PRO A 122 -1.46 0.22 -0.94
CA PRO A 122 -1.51 -1.09 -0.29
C PRO A 122 -2.74 -1.90 -0.71
N GLN A 123 -3.78 -1.22 -1.15
CA GLN A 123 -4.97 -1.79 -1.78
C GLN A 123 -5.31 -0.97 -3.02
N ARG A 124 -6.17 -1.51 -3.91
CA ARG A 124 -6.50 -0.86 -5.19
C ARG A 124 -7.03 0.56 -5.08
N ASP A 125 -7.76 0.83 -4.00
CA ASP A 125 -8.47 2.09 -3.75
C ASP A 125 -7.97 2.81 -2.49
N ILE A 126 -6.88 2.36 -1.87
CA ILE A 126 -6.27 2.98 -0.68
C ILE A 126 -4.91 3.55 -1.04
N LEU A 127 -4.75 4.85 -0.84
CA LEU A 127 -3.48 5.57 -0.93
C LEU A 127 -2.94 5.82 0.47
N GLU A 128 -1.68 5.46 0.70
CA GLU A 128 -0.97 5.62 1.96
C GLU A 128 0.17 6.62 1.79
N LEU A 129 0.21 7.64 2.67
CA LEU A 129 1.19 8.71 2.68
C LEU A 129 1.83 8.83 4.07
N HIS A 130 3.15 8.82 4.11
CA HIS A 130 3.93 9.07 5.33
C HIS A 130 4.87 10.24 5.10
N GLY A 131 4.95 11.13 6.07
CA GLY A 131 5.82 12.28 5.91
C GLY A 131 5.85 13.19 7.13
N TYR A 132 6.41 14.35 6.92
CA TYR A 132 6.52 15.38 7.95
C TYR A 132 6.62 16.78 7.35
N PHE A 133 6.32 17.77 8.19
CA PHE A 133 6.67 19.18 7.97
C PHE A 133 7.86 19.54 8.83
N GLY A 134 8.94 19.99 8.19
CA GLY A 134 10.24 20.28 8.82
C GLY A 134 10.27 21.56 9.66
N LEU A 135 9.34 21.72 10.59
CA LEU A 135 9.26 22.85 11.50
C LEU A 135 10.30 22.72 12.62
N ARG A 136 10.67 23.84 13.22
CA ARG A 136 11.56 23.90 14.37
C ARG A 136 10.86 24.64 15.52
N PRO A 137 11.06 24.25 16.78
CA PRO A 137 11.96 23.18 17.28
C PRO A 137 11.44 21.76 17.04
N THR A 138 10.15 21.59 16.76
CA THR A 138 9.51 20.27 16.63
C THR A 138 8.84 20.15 15.26
N ALA A 139 9.18 19.11 14.52
CA ALA A 139 8.51 18.79 13.26
C ALA A 139 7.13 18.19 13.53
N ILE A 140 6.27 18.25 12.52
CA ILE A 140 4.94 17.62 12.54
C ILE A 140 4.99 16.41 11.62
N GLY A 141 4.96 15.21 12.20
CA GLY A 141 4.84 13.95 11.47
C GLY A 141 3.40 13.66 11.12
N PHE A 142 3.17 13.03 9.97
CA PHE A 142 1.86 12.58 9.55
C PHE A 142 1.89 11.21 8.91
N GLU A 143 0.81 10.46 9.13
CA GLU A 143 0.44 9.26 8.38
C GLU A 143 -1.00 9.45 7.94
N LEU A 144 -1.24 9.42 6.63
CA LEU A 144 -2.53 9.69 6.03
C LEU A 144 -2.92 8.56 5.10
N PHE A 145 -4.16 8.12 5.22
CA PHE A 145 -4.75 7.12 4.36
C PHE A 145 -5.96 7.73 3.66
N TYR A 146 -6.01 7.56 2.34
CA TYR A 146 -7.12 8.03 1.53
C TYR A 146 -7.74 6.86 0.77
N GLN A 147 -9.06 6.90 0.60
CA GLN A 147 -9.80 5.97 -0.21
C GLN A 147 -10.30 6.65 -1.48
N TRP A 148 -10.21 5.95 -2.62
CA TRP A 148 -10.80 6.44 -3.86
C TRP A 148 -12.31 6.24 -3.83
N VAL A 149 -13.06 7.33 -3.78
CA VAL A 149 -14.52 7.33 -3.70
C VAL A 149 -15.07 8.30 -4.73
N VAL A 150 -15.82 7.77 -5.70
CA VAL A 150 -16.53 8.57 -6.73
C VAL A 150 -15.62 9.64 -7.35
N GLY A 151 -14.49 9.22 -7.92
CA GLY A 151 -13.62 10.11 -8.71
C GLY A 151 -12.68 10.99 -7.90
N ARG A 152 -12.52 10.80 -6.59
CA ARG A 152 -11.59 11.56 -5.74
C ARG A 152 -11.08 10.78 -4.55
N TRP A 153 -9.90 11.17 -4.07
CA TRP A 153 -9.34 10.66 -2.84
C TRP A 153 -10.01 11.32 -1.62
N ARG A 154 -10.51 10.51 -0.69
CA ARG A 154 -11.14 10.95 0.55
C ARG A 154 -10.43 10.34 1.75
N LEU A 155 -10.23 11.11 2.80
CA LEU A 155 -9.55 10.68 4.01
C LEU A 155 -10.29 9.49 4.65
N VAL A 156 -9.54 8.42 5.00
CA VAL A 156 -10.07 7.24 5.69
C VAL A 156 -9.27 6.93 6.96
N GLY A 157 -8.07 7.48 7.10
CA GLY A 157 -7.25 7.34 8.30
C GLY A 157 -6.29 8.52 8.44
N VAL A 158 -6.04 8.94 9.68
CA VAL A 158 -5.13 10.04 9.97
C VAL A 158 -4.44 9.84 11.33
N SER A 159 -3.12 10.04 11.33
CA SER A 159 -2.31 10.17 12.53
C SER A 159 -1.41 11.39 12.37
N ILE A 160 -1.41 12.29 13.36
CA ILE A 160 -0.56 13.48 13.41
C ILE A 160 0.11 13.52 14.79
N GLN A 161 1.42 13.70 14.79
CA GLN A 161 2.19 13.68 16.02
C GLN A 161 3.43 14.55 15.94
N PRO A 162 3.96 15.02 17.09
CA PRO A 162 5.29 15.62 17.15
C PRO A 162 6.32 14.65 16.60
N ALA A 163 7.24 15.14 15.77
CA ALA A 163 8.31 14.32 15.22
C ALA A 163 9.69 14.94 15.50
N ASN A 164 10.65 14.09 15.80
CA ASN A 164 12.04 14.51 15.95
C ASN A 164 12.74 14.43 14.59
N LEU A 165 13.16 15.57 14.04
CA LEU A 165 13.86 15.62 12.75
C LEU A 165 15.15 14.78 12.74
N ALA A 166 15.84 14.66 13.86
CA ALA A 166 17.05 13.84 13.94
C ALA A 166 16.76 12.34 13.75
N ALA A 167 15.54 11.88 14.10
CA ALA A 167 15.14 10.49 13.91
C ALA A 167 14.60 10.22 12.50
N ILE A 168 14.22 11.27 11.76
CA ILE A 168 13.59 11.16 10.43
C ILE A 168 14.62 11.36 9.31
N GLN A 169 15.70 12.12 9.56
CA GLN A 169 16.75 12.32 8.56
C GLN A 169 17.42 10.99 8.25
N PRO A 170 17.61 10.63 6.97
CA PRO A 170 18.50 9.54 6.59
C PRO A 170 19.88 9.77 7.22
N GLY A 171 20.46 8.75 7.78
CA GLY A 171 21.83 8.83 8.27
C GLY A 171 22.77 9.36 7.19
N PRO A 172 23.94 9.92 7.54
CA PRO A 172 24.91 10.37 6.57
C PRO A 172 25.18 9.24 5.58
N PRO A 173 25.33 9.56 4.27
CA PRO A 173 25.61 8.54 3.28
C PRO A 173 26.85 7.73 3.71
N PRO A 174 26.89 6.42 3.44
CA PRO A 174 28.06 5.59 3.76
C PRO A 174 29.32 6.30 3.26
N VAL A 175 30.27 6.51 4.15
CA VAL A 175 31.56 7.09 3.81
C VAL A 175 32.16 6.17 2.75
N ALA A 176 32.39 6.69 1.54
CA ALA A 176 33.04 5.93 0.48
C ALA A 176 34.37 5.37 1.03
N PRO A 177 34.70 4.10 0.79
CA PRO A 177 35.98 3.56 1.23
C PRO A 177 37.10 4.45 0.70
N PRO A 178 38.14 4.72 1.53
CA PRO A 178 39.26 5.55 1.08
C PRO A 178 39.81 5.02 -0.25
N PRO A 179 40.22 5.91 -1.17
CA PRO A 179 40.81 5.49 -2.43
C PRO A 179 41.94 4.51 -2.16
N VAL A 180 41.86 3.33 -2.76
CA VAL A 180 42.95 2.35 -2.68
C VAL A 180 44.19 3.02 -3.29
N ALA A 181 45.20 3.27 -2.45
CA ALA A 181 46.45 3.82 -2.92
C ALA A 181 46.97 2.98 -4.07
N PRO A 182 47.49 3.61 -5.17
CA PRO A 182 48.08 2.88 -6.26
C PRO A 182 49.15 1.96 -5.73
N LYS A 183 49.06 0.66 -6.01
CA LYS A 183 50.15 -0.27 -5.72
C LYS A 183 51.43 0.28 -6.34
N SER A 184 52.44 0.57 -5.55
CA SER A 184 53.77 0.91 -6.02
C SER A 184 54.24 -0.12 -7.07
N PRO A 185 54.81 0.31 -8.19
CA PRO A 185 55.33 -0.62 -9.17
C PRO A 185 56.36 -1.56 -8.55
N ALA A 186 56.25 -2.83 -8.84
CA ALA A 186 57.21 -3.82 -8.40
C ALA A 186 58.64 -3.43 -8.87
N PRO A 187 59.71 -3.66 -8.04
CA PRO A 187 61.07 -3.39 -8.43
C PRO A 187 61.44 -4.14 -9.72
N ALA A 188 62.06 -3.42 -10.66
CA ALA A 188 62.53 -3.99 -11.91
C ALA A 188 63.56 -5.11 -11.66
N PRO A 189 63.56 -6.21 -12.45
CA PRO A 189 64.53 -7.29 -12.29
C PRO A 189 65.96 -6.82 -12.58
N PRO A 190 66.97 -7.36 -11.87
CA PRO A 190 68.34 -6.95 -12.02
C PRO A 190 68.84 -7.27 -13.44
N LYS A 191 69.55 -6.31 -14.05
CA LYS A 191 70.16 -6.49 -15.39
C LYS A 191 71.24 -7.58 -15.35
N PRO A 192 71.33 -8.47 -16.38
CA PRO A 192 72.34 -9.48 -16.44
C PRO A 192 73.74 -8.84 -16.58
N LYS A 193 74.68 -9.29 -15.75
CA LYS A 193 76.10 -8.93 -15.85
C LYS A 193 76.66 -9.50 -17.15
N ARG A 194 77.17 -8.63 -18.03
CA ARG A 194 78.02 -9.02 -19.17
C ARG A 194 79.38 -9.41 -18.60
N ASN A 195 79.77 -10.63 -18.90
CA ASN A 195 81.21 -11.04 -18.93
C ASN A 195 81.82 -10.60 -20.18
#